data_4fcf956d934f98748280317f20963d74
#
_entry.id   4fcf956d934f98748280317f20963d74
#
_cell.length_a   1.000
_cell.length_b   1.000
_cell.length_c   1.000
_cell.angle_alpha   90.00
_cell.angle_beta   90.00
_cell.angle_gamma   90.00
#
_symmetry.space_group_name_H-M   'P 1'
#
loop_
_entity.id
_entity.type
_entity.pdbx_description
1 polymer ?
#
loop_
_entity_poly.entity_id
_entity_poly.type
_entity_poly.pdbx_seq_one_letter_code
_entity_poly.pdbx_strand_id
1 'polypeptide(L)'
;MKEVNNYYNKNNIIVLEGEIALVIMLYRTNILALVGSDNNMNYKRSKLIIWDDHQKKPLSELKFNQNIMNVKLRKDKIIVVCRDKIYVFNLSTFKNMDIIETGDNSHGIVGVSYEPEQTFLAYPDKKKGQVRIKNYEKSSVFCINAHENNIAYIVLSYDGSLLATASEQGTLIRIFNTENGNLLQEVRRGKDKADIKYSNGPKSYSKRISIPN
;
A
#
# COMPACT_ATOMS: atom_id res chain seq x y z
N MET A 1 -21.75 -25.47 10.27
CA MET A 1 -20.92 -25.34 9.07
C MET A 1 -21.87 -25.11 7.91
N LYS A 2 -22.01 -23.87 7.42
CA LYS A 2 -22.72 -23.60 6.18
C LYS A 2 -21.69 -23.55 5.08
N GLU A 3 -21.84 -24.45 4.12
CA GLU A 3 -21.02 -24.53 2.91
C GLU A 3 -21.11 -23.21 2.15
N VAL A 4 -19.95 -22.69 1.76
CA VAL A 4 -19.85 -21.56 0.85
C VAL A 4 -20.19 -22.11 -0.54
N ASN A 5 -21.42 -21.91 -0.99
CA ASN A 5 -21.83 -22.25 -2.34
C ASN A 5 -21.12 -21.30 -3.33
N ASN A 6 -19.99 -21.77 -3.86
CA ASN A 6 -19.32 -21.14 -4.99
C ASN A 6 -20.11 -21.47 -6.25
N TYR A 7 -20.89 -20.52 -6.77
CA TYR A 7 -21.48 -20.62 -8.09
C TYR A 7 -20.39 -20.34 -9.15
N TYR A 8 -19.92 -21.40 -9.81
CA TYR A 8 -19.04 -21.28 -10.96
C TYR A 8 -19.87 -20.95 -12.20
N ASN A 9 -19.61 -19.80 -12.81
CA ASN A 9 -20.13 -19.50 -14.15
C ASN A 9 -19.09 -19.93 -15.19
N LYS A 10 -19.54 -20.39 -16.37
CA LYS A 10 -18.74 -20.95 -17.49
C LYS A 10 -17.62 -20.04 -18.04
N ASN A 11 -17.50 -18.79 -17.56
CA ASN A 11 -16.57 -17.77 -18.04
C ASN A 11 -15.40 -17.49 -17.08
N ASN A 12 -15.04 -18.39 -16.16
CA ASN A 12 -13.98 -18.16 -15.17
C ASN A 12 -14.16 -16.90 -14.29
N ILE A 13 -15.37 -16.40 -14.12
CA ILE A 13 -15.68 -15.27 -13.26
C ILE A 13 -15.88 -15.77 -11.84
N ILE A 14 -15.09 -15.25 -10.89
CA ILE A 14 -15.32 -15.48 -9.48
C ILE A 14 -16.46 -14.58 -9.04
N VAL A 15 -17.57 -15.17 -8.62
CA VAL A 15 -18.65 -14.43 -7.96
C VAL A 15 -18.38 -14.47 -6.47
N LEU A 16 -17.88 -13.36 -5.91
CA LEU A 16 -17.81 -13.16 -4.47
C LEU A 16 -19.15 -12.54 -4.04
N GLU A 17 -19.85 -13.20 -3.13
CA GLU A 17 -21.07 -12.63 -2.55
C GLU A 17 -20.72 -11.42 -1.67
N GLY A 18 -21.18 -10.24 -2.09
CA GLY A 18 -21.03 -8.99 -1.37
C GLY A 18 -20.00 -8.02 -1.98
N GLU A 19 -19.84 -6.88 -1.34
CA GLU A 19 -18.99 -5.79 -1.81
C GLU A 19 -17.53 -6.02 -1.42
N ILE A 20 -16.62 -5.78 -2.35
CA ILE A 20 -15.16 -5.79 -2.14
C ILE A 20 -14.65 -4.36 -2.19
N ALA A 21 -13.95 -3.93 -1.13
CA ALA A 21 -13.35 -2.60 -1.04
C ALA A 21 -11.97 -2.52 -1.70
N LEU A 22 -11.14 -3.58 -1.58
CA LEU A 22 -9.80 -3.60 -2.17
C LEU A 22 -9.54 -4.94 -2.85
N VAL A 23 -9.01 -4.87 -4.06
CA VAL A 23 -8.46 -6.01 -4.80
C VAL A 23 -7.06 -5.64 -5.28
N ILE A 24 -6.05 -6.33 -4.79
CA ILE A 24 -4.65 -6.11 -5.16
C ILE A 24 -4.07 -7.41 -5.72
N MET A 25 -3.51 -7.34 -6.90
CA MET A 25 -2.85 -8.48 -7.54
C MET A 25 -1.35 -8.44 -7.30
N LEU A 26 -0.76 -9.59 -7.04
CA LEU A 26 0.69 -9.75 -6.95
C LEU A 26 1.28 -9.81 -8.35
N TYR A 27 1.73 -8.68 -8.90
CA TYR A 27 2.26 -8.58 -10.27
C TYR A 27 1.33 -9.22 -11.32
N ARG A 28 1.85 -10.12 -12.14
CA ARG A 28 1.13 -10.94 -13.13
C ARG A 28 1.01 -12.39 -12.65
N THR A 29 0.61 -12.59 -11.42
CA THR A 29 0.39 -13.92 -10.84
C THR A 29 -1.09 -14.17 -10.59
N ASN A 30 -1.43 -15.37 -10.17
CA ASN A 30 -2.76 -15.77 -9.74
C ASN A 30 -3.06 -15.41 -8.27
N ILE A 31 -2.17 -14.70 -7.59
CA ILE A 31 -2.35 -14.35 -6.17
C ILE A 31 -2.98 -12.97 -6.04
N LEU A 32 -4.10 -12.94 -5.34
CA LEU A 32 -4.86 -11.73 -5.04
C LEU A 32 -4.95 -11.50 -3.54
N ALA A 33 -4.92 -10.24 -3.13
CA ALA A 33 -5.31 -9.81 -1.80
C ALA A 33 -6.69 -9.15 -1.88
N LEU A 34 -7.64 -9.65 -1.12
CA LEU A 34 -9.04 -9.22 -1.12
C LEU A 34 -9.40 -8.69 0.26
N VAL A 35 -10.02 -7.52 0.29
CA VAL A 35 -10.57 -6.89 1.51
C VAL A 35 -12.02 -6.51 1.23
N GLY A 36 -12.93 -6.95 2.08
CA GLY A 36 -14.36 -6.64 1.96
C GLY A 36 -14.69 -5.19 2.30
N SER A 37 -15.94 -4.81 2.07
CA SER A 37 -16.48 -3.51 2.49
C SER A 37 -17.04 -3.56 3.91
N ASP A 38 -17.37 -2.39 4.46
CA ASP A 38 -17.99 -2.29 5.78
C ASP A 38 -19.38 -2.92 5.83
N ASN A 39 -20.07 -2.98 4.70
CA ASN A 39 -21.44 -3.53 4.57
C ASN A 39 -21.47 -5.03 4.28
N ASN A 40 -20.32 -5.67 4.12
CA ASN A 40 -20.24 -7.07 3.74
C ASN A 40 -20.19 -7.99 4.99
N MET A 41 -21.20 -8.84 5.18
CA MET A 41 -21.22 -9.78 6.29
C MET A 41 -20.19 -10.90 6.17
N ASN A 42 -19.86 -11.32 4.95
CA ASN A 42 -18.93 -12.42 4.68
C ASN A 42 -17.48 -11.95 4.60
N TYR A 43 -17.26 -10.76 4.05
CA TYR A 43 -15.93 -10.19 3.82
C TYR A 43 -15.80 -8.85 4.55
N LYS A 44 -15.48 -8.89 5.84
CA LYS A 44 -15.31 -7.68 6.66
C LYS A 44 -14.10 -6.88 6.21
N ARG A 45 -14.16 -5.55 6.35
CA ARG A 45 -13.04 -4.64 6.06
C ARG A 45 -11.82 -4.83 6.98
N SER A 46 -12.00 -5.52 8.11
CA SER A 46 -10.94 -5.91 9.04
C SER A 46 -10.33 -7.29 8.74
N LYS A 47 -10.64 -7.87 7.58
CA LYS A 47 -10.17 -9.20 7.17
C LYS A 47 -9.50 -9.12 5.81
N LEU A 48 -8.26 -9.61 5.72
CA LEU A 48 -7.53 -9.78 4.48
C LEU A 48 -7.59 -11.25 4.07
N ILE A 49 -8.02 -11.52 2.85
CA ILE A 49 -7.98 -12.85 2.25
C ILE A 49 -6.90 -12.86 1.17
N ILE A 50 -5.98 -13.78 1.27
CA ILE A 50 -5.04 -14.10 0.19
C ILE A 50 -5.66 -15.24 -0.62
N TRP A 51 -5.97 -14.94 -1.88
CA TRP A 51 -6.69 -15.81 -2.79
C TRP A 51 -5.79 -16.30 -3.90
N ASP A 52 -5.89 -17.59 -4.20
CA ASP A 52 -5.28 -18.19 -5.39
C ASP A 52 -6.33 -18.33 -6.49
N ASP A 53 -6.21 -17.51 -7.53
CA ASP A 53 -7.17 -17.50 -8.63
C ASP A 53 -7.05 -18.73 -9.54
N HIS A 54 -5.90 -19.37 -9.58
CA HIS A 54 -5.72 -20.62 -10.33
C HIS A 54 -6.41 -21.79 -9.62
N GLN A 55 -6.21 -21.92 -8.31
CA GLN A 55 -6.84 -22.98 -7.49
C GLN A 55 -8.26 -22.63 -7.03
N LYS A 56 -8.72 -21.38 -7.28
CA LYS A 56 -10.05 -20.88 -6.90
C LYS A 56 -10.36 -21.05 -5.40
N LYS A 57 -9.36 -20.84 -4.55
CA LYS A 57 -9.52 -20.99 -3.09
C LYS A 57 -8.67 -19.96 -2.31
N PRO A 58 -9.07 -19.65 -1.06
CA PRO A 58 -8.23 -18.87 -0.17
C PRO A 58 -6.99 -19.67 0.26
N LEU A 59 -5.82 -19.03 0.22
CA LEU A 59 -4.57 -19.55 0.77
C LEU A 59 -4.45 -19.22 2.25
N SER A 60 -4.91 -18.03 2.65
CA SER A 60 -4.85 -17.57 4.05
C SER A 60 -5.88 -16.48 4.31
N GLU A 61 -6.27 -16.37 5.58
CA GLU A 61 -7.12 -15.30 6.11
C GLU A 61 -6.43 -14.65 7.30
N LEU A 62 -6.18 -13.35 7.20
CA LEU A 62 -5.59 -12.54 8.26
C LEU A 62 -6.65 -11.60 8.83
N LYS A 63 -6.84 -11.62 10.14
CA LYS A 63 -7.83 -10.79 10.84
C LYS A 63 -7.15 -9.70 11.65
N PHE A 64 -7.74 -8.51 11.62
CA PHE A 64 -7.25 -7.32 12.29
C PHE A 64 -8.33 -6.75 13.21
N ASN A 65 -7.90 -6.01 14.24
CA ASN A 65 -8.83 -5.32 15.16
C ASN A 65 -9.34 -3.99 14.59
N GLN A 66 -8.85 -3.61 13.41
CA GLN A 66 -9.15 -2.35 12.73
C GLN A 66 -9.44 -2.58 11.24
N ASN A 67 -10.11 -1.62 10.63
CA ASN A 67 -10.31 -1.63 9.18
C ASN A 67 -8.99 -1.51 8.44
N ILE A 68 -8.86 -2.27 7.37
CA ILE A 68 -7.73 -2.23 6.45
C ILE A 68 -7.95 -1.04 5.51
N MET A 69 -7.00 -0.12 5.49
CA MET A 69 -7.04 1.07 4.65
C MET A 69 -6.35 0.83 3.31
N ASN A 70 -5.29 0.03 3.31
CA ASN A 70 -4.53 -0.31 2.09
C ASN A 70 -3.78 -1.64 2.25
N VAL A 71 -3.46 -2.27 1.13
CA VAL A 71 -2.61 -3.46 1.08
C VAL A 71 -1.59 -3.31 -0.04
N LYS A 72 -0.34 -3.70 0.21
CA LYS A 72 0.68 -3.83 -0.82
C LYS A 72 1.23 -5.25 -0.81
N LEU A 73 1.38 -5.83 -2.00
CA LEU A 73 1.96 -7.16 -2.17
C LEU A 73 3.34 -7.06 -2.82
N ARG A 74 4.30 -7.75 -2.24
CA ARG A 74 5.63 -8.05 -2.80
C ARG A 74 5.77 -9.55 -2.98
N LYS A 75 6.80 -10.00 -3.68
CA LYS A 75 7.11 -11.43 -3.84
C LYS A 75 7.38 -12.14 -2.50
N ASP A 76 7.83 -11.40 -1.49
CA ASP A 76 8.27 -11.91 -0.19
C ASP A 76 7.44 -11.40 0.99
N LYS A 77 6.67 -10.31 0.81
CA LYS A 77 5.97 -9.63 1.91
C LYS A 77 4.55 -9.21 1.54
N ILE A 78 3.70 -9.22 2.55
CA ILE A 78 2.37 -8.58 2.55
C ILE A 78 2.42 -7.41 3.51
N ILE A 79 2.13 -6.21 3.05
CA ILE A 79 2.08 -5.00 3.87
C ILE A 79 0.61 -4.59 3.99
N VAL A 80 0.08 -4.62 5.21
CA VAL A 80 -1.30 -4.26 5.53
C VAL A 80 -1.31 -2.96 6.32
N VAL A 81 -1.96 -1.95 5.78
CA VAL A 81 -2.05 -0.62 6.39
C VAL A 81 -3.41 -0.49 7.05
N CYS A 82 -3.41 -0.29 8.36
CA CYS A 82 -4.55 0.11 9.16
C CYS A 82 -4.44 1.60 9.52
N ARG A 83 -5.37 2.12 10.31
CA ARG A 83 -5.43 3.54 10.63
C ARG A 83 -4.20 4.05 11.40
N ASP A 84 -3.70 3.29 12.36
CA ASP A 84 -2.60 3.68 13.24
C ASP A 84 -1.44 2.67 13.26
N LYS A 85 -1.53 1.62 12.44
CA LYS A 85 -0.53 0.54 12.38
C LYS A 85 -0.34 0.01 10.97
N ILE A 86 0.89 -0.40 10.71
CA ILE A 86 1.24 -1.17 9.52
C ILE A 86 1.74 -2.54 9.98
N TYR A 87 1.15 -3.58 9.43
CA TYR A 87 1.56 -4.97 9.66
C TYR A 87 2.31 -5.48 8.45
N VAL A 88 3.42 -6.15 8.70
CA VAL A 88 4.23 -6.77 7.65
C VAL A 88 4.28 -8.27 7.88
N PHE A 89 3.83 -9.04 6.90
CA PHE A 89 3.83 -10.49 6.94
C PHE A 89 4.75 -11.06 5.86
N ASN A 90 5.30 -12.22 6.13
CA ASN A 90 5.94 -13.03 5.11
C ASN A 90 4.87 -13.64 4.19
N LEU A 91 5.02 -13.48 2.87
CA LEU A 91 4.01 -13.95 1.90
C LEU A 91 3.92 -15.48 1.83
N SER A 92 5.04 -16.18 2.02
CA SER A 92 5.07 -17.64 1.90
C SER A 92 4.54 -18.37 3.14
N THR A 93 4.78 -17.80 4.32
CA THR A 93 4.42 -18.42 5.61
C THR A 93 3.23 -17.78 6.29
N PHE A 94 2.80 -16.60 5.83
CA PHE A 94 1.77 -15.75 6.43
C PHE A 94 2.04 -15.37 7.89
N LYS A 95 3.29 -15.55 8.36
CA LYS A 95 3.70 -15.15 9.71
C LYS A 95 3.96 -13.65 9.77
N ASN A 96 3.56 -13.05 10.90
CA ASN A 96 3.87 -11.65 11.17
C ASN A 96 5.39 -11.50 11.35
N MET A 97 5.96 -10.52 10.65
CA MET A 97 7.37 -10.17 10.72
C MET A 97 7.60 -8.87 11.48
N ASP A 98 6.63 -7.93 11.39
CA ASP A 98 6.79 -6.60 11.95
C ASP A 98 5.45 -5.92 12.16
N ILE A 99 5.37 -5.10 13.22
CA ILE A 99 4.22 -4.23 13.51
C ILE A 99 4.76 -2.84 13.77
N ILE A 100 4.37 -1.90 12.92
CA ILE A 100 4.83 -0.52 12.96
C ILE A 100 3.68 0.37 13.43
N GLU A 101 3.89 1.13 14.48
CA GLU A 101 2.95 2.19 14.88
C GLU A 101 3.17 3.44 14.04
N THR A 102 2.09 3.99 13.51
CA THR A 102 2.09 5.25 12.74
C THR A 102 1.28 6.32 13.47
N GLY A 103 1.25 7.53 12.92
CA GLY A 103 0.18 8.49 13.22
C GLY A 103 -1.14 8.06 12.57
N ASP A 104 -2.14 8.96 12.57
CA ASP A 104 -3.40 8.71 11.84
C ASP A 104 -3.11 8.59 10.34
N ASN A 105 -3.34 7.41 9.82
CA ASN A 105 -3.15 7.05 8.42
C ASN A 105 -4.45 6.53 7.80
N SER A 106 -5.53 7.28 7.98
CA SER A 106 -6.87 6.95 7.51
C SER A 106 -6.95 6.83 5.98
N HIS A 107 -6.00 7.41 5.25
CA HIS A 107 -5.88 7.29 3.78
C HIS A 107 -5.04 6.08 3.33
N GLY A 108 -4.47 5.32 4.26
CA GLY A 108 -3.67 4.14 3.93
C GLY A 108 -2.40 4.44 3.13
N ILE A 109 -1.74 5.56 3.45
CA ILE A 109 -0.57 6.05 2.73
C ILE A 109 0.64 5.19 3.07
N VAL A 110 1.27 4.60 2.06
CA VAL A 110 2.48 3.80 2.18
C VAL A 110 3.21 3.69 0.84
N GLY A 111 4.52 3.85 0.85
CA GLY A 111 5.42 3.54 -0.25
C GLY A 111 6.18 2.26 0.03
N VAL A 112 6.35 1.42 -0.99
CA VAL A 112 7.09 0.15 -0.91
C VAL A 112 7.98 0.04 -2.15
N SER A 113 9.23 -0.36 -1.98
CA SER A 113 10.12 -0.73 -3.08
C SER A 113 9.81 -2.16 -3.55
N TYR A 114 10.18 -2.49 -4.78
CA TYR A 114 9.86 -3.79 -5.38
C TYR A 114 11.10 -4.57 -5.82
N GLU A 115 12.30 -4.01 -5.67
CA GLU A 115 13.56 -4.73 -5.89
C GLU A 115 13.66 -5.92 -4.93
N PRO A 116 13.91 -7.15 -5.42
CA PRO A 116 13.91 -8.35 -4.59
C PRO A 116 14.87 -8.30 -3.40
N GLU A 117 16.04 -7.74 -3.61
CA GLU A 117 17.14 -7.76 -2.63
C GLU A 117 17.09 -6.60 -1.63
N GLN A 118 16.24 -5.59 -1.87
CA GLN A 118 16.12 -4.44 -0.98
C GLN A 118 14.66 -4.09 -0.71
N THR A 119 14.29 -4.07 0.55
CA THR A 119 12.95 -3.68 0.99
C THR A 119 12.99 -2.35 1.71
N PHE A 120 12.55 -1.31 1.02
CA PHE A 120 12.24 -0.04 1.65
C PHE A 120 10.73 0.10 1.87
N LEU A 121 10.38 0.58 3.05
CA LEU A 121 9.03 0.95 3.42
C LEU A 121 9.03 2.41 3.86
N ALA A 122 8.21 3.24 3.21
CA ALA A 122 8.05 4.65 3.58
C ALA A 122 6.60 4.90 4.02
N TYR A 123 6.40 5.59 5.14
CA TYR A 123 5.09 5.83 5.72
C TYR A 123 5.05 7.15 6.51
N PRO A 124 3.86 7.77 6.67
CA PRO A 124 3.71 8.97 7.50
C PRO A 124 4.09 8.69 8.95
N ASP A 125 4.84 9.60 9.56
CA ASP A 125 5.13 9.53 11.00
C ASP A 125 3.98 10.10 11.84
N LYS A 126 4.10 9.98 13.17
CA LYS A 126 3.16 10.58 14.13
C LYS A 126 3.14 12.10 14.05
N LYS A 127 4.25 12.72 13.67
CA LYS A 127 4.35 14.17 13.49
C LYS A 127 3.98 14.58 12.07
N LYS A 128 3.14 15.61 11.98
CA LYS A 128 2.66 16.18 10.72
C LYS A 128 3.82 16.49 9.76
N GLY A 129 3.66 16.12 8.49
CA GLY A 129 4.61 16.38 7.41
C GLY A 129 5.88 15.55 7.45
N GLN A 130 6.03 14.66 8.43
CA GLN A 130 7.16 13.75 8.52
C GLN A 130 6.86 12.42 7.85
N VAL A 131 7.90 11.85 7.25
CA VAL A 131 7.89 10.52 6.63
C VAL A 131 9.02 9.70 7.24
N ARG A 132 8.70 8.50 7.70
CA ARG A 132 9.68 7.51 8.09
C ARG A 132 10.03 6.60 6.93
N ILE A 133 11.30 6.28 6.84
CA ILE A 133 11.83 5.33 5.86
C ILE A 133 12.49 4.20 6.66
N LYS A 134 12.03 2.98 6.43
CA LYS A 134 12.60 1.76 7.01
C LYS A 134 13.25 0.93 5.92
N ASN A 135 14.52 0.61 6.11
CA ASN A 135 15.25 -0.36 5.30
C ASN A 135 15.33 -1.67 6.08
N TYR A 136 14.76 -2.75 5.54
CA TYR A 136 14.70 -4.05 6.21
C TYR A 136 16.04 -4.77 6.21
N GLU A 137 16.82 -4.63 5.17
CA GLU A 137 18.13 -5.30 5.02
C GLU A 137 19.17 -4.69 5.94
N LYS A 138 19.19 -3.35 6.03
CA LYS A 138 20.09 -2.62 6.94
C LYS A 138 19.53 -2.48 8.35
N SER A 139 18.30 -2.95 8.61
CA SER A 139 17.57 -2.77 9.88
C SER A 139 17.59 -1.32 10.37
N SER A 140 17.59 -0.37 9.47
CA SER A 140 17.66 1.07 9.76
C SER A 140 16.32 1.75 9.57
N VAL A 141 16.05 2.72 10.43
CA VAL A 141 14.86 3.60 10.33
C VAL A 141 15.30 5.03 10.52
N PHE A 142 14.92 5.91 9.63
CA PHE A 142 15.14 7.34 9.82
C PHE A 142 13.91 8.15 9.38
N CYS A 143 13.88 9.41 9.76
CA CYS A 143 12.75 10.30 9.54
C CYS A 143 13.21 11.53 8.76
N ILE A 144 12.38 11.95 7.80
CA ILE A 144 12.57 13.19 7.04
C ILE A 144 11.40 14.15 7.29
N ASN A 145 11.70 15.45 7.37
CA ASN A 145 10.72 16.51 7.38
C ASN A 145 10.35 16.84 5.93
N ALA A 146 9.40 16.09 5.38
CA ALA A 146 9.07 16.19 3.97
C ALA A 146 8.22 17.42 3.63
N HIS A 147 7.25 17.76 4.48
CA HIS A 147 6.31 18.87 4.26
C HIS A 147 5.89 19.54 5.57
N GLU A 148 5.30 20.71 5.49
CA GLU A 148 4.67 21.39 6.63
C GLU A 148 3.25 20.86 6.92
N ASN A 149 2.57 20.39 5.88
CA ASN A 149 1.22 19.82 5.94
C ASN A 149 1.25 18.29 5.98
N ASN A 150 0.09 17.69 6.32
CA ASN A 150 -0.04 16.23 6.29
C ASN A 150 0.39 15.67 4.94
N ILE A 151 0.98 14.50 4.99
CA ILE A 151 1.36 13.76 3.79
C ILE A 151 0.10 13.23 3.12
N ALA A 152 -0.02 13.46 1.81
CA ALA A 152 -1.10 12.91 0.99
C ALA A 152 -0.62 11.74 0.11
N TYR A 153 0.64 11.78 -0.32
CA TYR A 153 1.21 10.75 -1.19
C TYR A 153 2.65 10.43 -0.85
N ILE A 154 2.95 9.14 -0.92
CA ILE A 154 4.29 8.57 -0.78
C ILE A 154 4.48 7.54 -1.89
N VAL A 155 5.56 7.67 -2.65
CA VAL A 155 5.93 6.70 -3.68
C VAL A 155 7.44 6.48 -3.62
N LEU A 156 7.86 5.22 -3.58
CA LEU A 156 9.25 4.81 -3.74
C LEU A 156 9.52 4.41 -5.20
N SER A 157 10.74 4.64 -5.67
CA SER A 157 11.24 4.03 -6.90
C SER A 157 11.23 2.50 -6.77
N TYR A 158 11.37 1.80 -7.90
CA TYR A 158 11.36 0.33 -7.92
C TYR A 158 12.44 -0.26 -7.00
N ASP A 159 13.65 0.28 -7.08
CA ASP A 159 14.82 -0.08 -6.28
C ASP A 159 14.80 0.49 -4.85
N GLY A 160 13.90 1.42 -4.58
CA GLY A 160 13.78 2.08 -3.27
C GLY A 160 14.77 3.22 -3.06
N SER A 161 15.63 3.56 -4.01
CA SER A 161 16.67 4.61 -3.87
C SER A 161 16.09 6.02 -3.79
N LEU A 162 14.92 6.24 -4.38
CA LEU A 162 14.25 7.53 -4.41
C LEU A 162 12.87 7.46 -3.75
N LEU A 163 12.55 8.52 -3.02
CA LEU A 163 11.24 8.74 -2.41
C LEU A 163 10.62 10.02 -2.94
N ALA A 164 9.47 9.93 -3.58
CA ALA A 164 8.65 11.08 -3.93
C ALA A 164 7.50 11.26 -2.92
N THR A 165 7.30 12.50 -2.47
CA THR A 165 6.26 12.85 -1.51
C THR A 165 5.46 14.07 -1.96
N ALA A 166 4.19 14.12 -1.56
CA ALA A 166 3.35 15.30 -1.68
C ALA A 166 2.47 15.44 -0.44
N SER A 167 2.14 16.68 -0.07
CA SER A 167 1.23 16.98 1.02
C SER A 167 -0.20 17.19 0.53
N GLU A 168 -1.14 17.29 1.47
CA GLU A 168 -2.55 17.65 1.20
C GLU A 168 -2.72 19.02 0.52
N GLN A 169 -1.70 19.90 0.59
CA GLN A 169 -1.70 21.16 -0.16
C GLN A 169 -1.58 20.90 -1.67
N GLY A 170 -0.85 19.86 -2.08
CA GLY A 170 -0.72 19.47 -3.48
C GLY A 170 0.04 20.45 -4.38
N THR A 171 0.72 21.44 -3.81
CA THR A 171 1.45 22.47 -4.57
C THR A 171 2.88 22.07 -4.90
N LEU A 172 3.48 21.22 -4.08
CA LEU A 172 4.86 20.77 -4.18
C LEU A 172 4.95 19.25 -4.19
N ILE A 173 5.82 18.75 -5.05
CA ILE A 173 6.30 17.36 -5.03
C ILE A 173 7.78 17.42 -4.70
N ARG A 174 8.20 16.66 -3.70
CA ARG A 174 9.60 16.58 -3.25
C ARG A 174 10.14 15.18 -3.47
N ILE A 175 11.37 15.13 -3.98
CA ILE A 175 12.10 13.89 -4.24
C ILE A 175 13.29 13.83 -3.31
N PHE A 176 13.42 12.75 -2.56
CA PHE A 176 14.47 12.53 -1.57
C PHE A 176 15.29 11.28 -1.93
N ASN A 177 16.56 11.31 -1.57
CA ASN A 177 17.37 10.10 -1.51
C ASN A 177 16.99 9.31 -0.25
N THR A 178 16.73 8.02 -0.38
CA THR A 178 16.29 7.17 0.73
C THR A 178 17.43 6.69 1.62
N GLU A 179 18.69 6.79 1.21
CA GLU A 179 19.82 6.37 2.04
C GLU A 179 20.21 7.41 3.09
N ASN A 180 20.14 8.69 2.72
CA ASN A 180 20.59 9.78 3.58
C ASN A 180 19.51 10.83 3.90
N GLY A 181 18.33 10.72 3.31
CA GLY A 181 17.21 11.64 3.52
C GLY A 181 17.36 13.01 2.86
N ASN A 182 18.38 13.22 2.03
CA ASN A 182 18.62 14.49 1.38
C ASN A 182 17.54 14.79 0.33
N LEU A 183 17.06 16.04 0.33
CA LEU A 183 16.20 16.55 -0.72
C LEU A 183 17.03 16.70 -2.01
N LEU A 184 16.62 15.96 -3.05
CA LEU A 184 17.27 16.00 -4.35
C LEU A 184 16.60 17.00 -5.30
N GLN A 185 15.27 17.06 -5.25
CA GLN A 185 14.50 17.90 -6.15
C GLN A 185 13.18 18.33 -5.51
N GLU A 186 12.78 19.56 -5.79
CA GLU A 186 11.45 20.08 -5.51
C GLU A 186 10.82 20.54 -6.82
N VAL A 187 9.63 20.04 -7.10
CA VAL A 187 8.83 20.43 -8.26
C VAL A 187 7.59 21.18 -7.78
N ARG A 188 7.45 22.42 -8.20
CA ARG A 188 6.25 23.22 -7.93
C ARG A 188 5.23 23.02 -9.03
N ARG A 189 4.07 22.48 -8.69
CA ARG A 189 2.95 22.32 -9.63
C ARG A 189 2.22 23.66 -9.88
N GLY A 190 1.99 24.43 -8.83
CA GLY A 190 1.23 25.69 -8.89
C GLY A 190 1.08 26.32 -7.50
N LYS A 191 0.26 27.38 -7.41
CA LYS A 191 -0.01 28.08 -6.15
C LYS A 191 -1.26 27.54 -5.45
N ASP A 192 -2.25 27.07 -6.23
CA ASP A 192 -3.53 26.64 -5.70
C ASP A 192 -3.49 25.23 -5.18
N LYS A 193 -4.32 24.94 -4.17
CA LYS A 193 -4.51 23.59 -3.64
C LYS A 193 -5.03 22.67 -4.75
N ALA A 194 -4.48 21.46 -4.83
CA ALA A 194 -4.97 20.44 -5.74
C ALA A 194 -4.77 19.03 -5.18
N ASP A 195 -5.72 18.17 -5.49
CA ASP A 195 -5.60 16.74 -5.18
C ASP A 195 -4.64 16.08 -6.16
N ILE A 196 -3.58 15.50 -5.63
CA ILE A 196 -2.67 14.66 -6.40
C ILE A 196 -3.26 13.28 -6.43
N LYS A 197 -3.59 12.77 -7.63
CA LYS A 197 -4.12 11.43 -7.82
C LYS A 197 -3.11 10.54 -8.52
N TYR A 198 -3.08 9.29 -8.11
CA TYR A 198 -2.29 8.25 -8.75
C TYR A 198 -3.18 7.47 -9.71
N SER A 199 -2.79 7.38 -10.99
CA SER A 199 -3.46 6.53 -11.96
C SER A 199 -2.54 5.39 -12.41
N ASN A 200 -3.00 4.15 -12.29
CA ASN A 200 -2.35 3.00 -12.93
C ASN A 200 -2.79 2.99 -14.41
N GLY A 201 -1.93 3.42 -15.30
CA GLY A 201 -2.14 3.23 -16.74
C GLY A 201 -1.85 1.78 -17.17
N PRO A 202 -2.52 1.24 -18.20
CA PRO A 202 -2.39 -0.17 -18.60
C PRO A 202 -1.08 -0.53 -19.31
N LYS A 203 -0.17 0.38 -19.55
CA LYS A 203 1.10 0.09 -20.26
C LYS A 203 2.26 0.87 -19.66
N SER A 204 3.28 0.12 -19.29
CA SER A 204 4.61 0.50 -18.82
C SER A 204 4.74 0.65 -17.29
N TYR A 205 5.87 0.18 -16.80
CA TYR A 205 6.33 0.28 -15.40
C TYR A 205 6.63 1.73 -14.95
N SER A 206 6.26 2.74 -15.72
CA SER A 206 6.38 4.13 -15.34
C SER A 206 5.11 4.59 -14.63
N LYS A 207 5.20 4.74 -13.33
CA LYS A 207 4.18 5.40 -12.52
C LYS A 207 4.10 6.87 -12.95
N ARG A 208 3.06 7.25 -13.67
CA ARG A 208 2.81 8.65 -14.01
C ARG A 208 2.00 9.31 -12.90
N ILE A 209 2.50 10.40 -12.39
CA ILE A 209 1.71 11.34 -11.59
C ILE A 209 0.96 12.20 -12.62
N SER A 210 -0.35 12.05 -12.75
CA SER A 210 -1.15 12.95 -13.57
C SER A 210 -1.44 14.20 -12.76
N ILE A 211 -0.98 15.33 -13.29
CA ILE A 211 -1.30 16.67 -12.77
C ILE A 211 -2.47 17.15 -13.64
N PRO A 212 -3.66 17.45 -13.07
CA PRO A 212 -4.73 18.06 -13.85
C PRO A 212 -4.27 19.44 -14.34
N ASN A 213 -4.60 19.77 -15.60
CA ASN A 213 -4.37 21.09 -16.17
C ASN A 213 -5.16 22.17 -15.44
#